data_16a922dd0ba3aa8154d8caeba4e9dd4a
#
_entry.id   16a922dd0ba3aa8154d8caeba4e9dd4a
#
_cell.length_a   1.000
_cell.length_b   1.000
_cell.length_c   1.000
_cell.angle_alpha   90.00
_cell.angle_beta   90.00
_cell.angle_gamma   90.00
#
_symmetry.space_group_name_H-M   'P 1'
#
loop_
_entity.id
_entity.type
_entity.pdbx_description
1 polymer ?
#
loop_
_entity_poly.entity_id
_entity_poly.type
_entity_poly.pdbx_seq_one_letter_code
_entity_poly.pdbx_strand_id
1 'polypeptide(L)'
;MPKADAVAKNLKPVYLSIDSGLLHGHIHLHPGKRVTDEMNHGDPFFALTNATIYDDDGSVLDEAPFMAINKAKVIWIRPDDR
;
A
#
# COMPACT_ATOMS: atom_id res chain seq x y z
N MET A 1 -24.98 -6.43 -10.89
CA MET A 1 -24.68 -6.10 -10.29
C MET A 1 -24.20 -5.73 -9.63
N PRO A 2 -24.20 -5.43 -9.51
CA PRO A 2 -23.36 -4.97 -8.72
C PRO A 2 -23.27 -5.21 -7.53
N LYS A 3 -22.83 -5.32 -7.07
CA LYS A 3 -22.54 -5.44 -6.19
C LYS A 3 -22.34 -4.86 -5.43
N ALA A 4 -22.75 -4.75 -5.37
CA ALA A 4 -22.21 -4.16 -4.57
C ALA A 4 -22.00 -4.21 -3.37
N ASP A 5 -22.03 -4.31 -3.09
CA ASP A 5 -21.75 -4.31 -1.97
C ASP A 5 -20.95 -4.03 -1.32
N ALA A 6 -20.83 -3.84 -1.67
CA ALA A 6 -19.54 -3.82 -1.08
C ALA A 6 -19.20 -2.51 -0.46
N VAL A 7 -18.44 -2.58 0.59
CA VAL A 7 -17.88 -1.38 1.18
C VAL A 7 -16.88 -0.82 0.19
N ALA A 8 -17.11 0.40 -0.26
CA ALA A 8 -16.15 1.06 -1.14
C ALA A 8 -14.92 1.42 -0.32
N LYS A 9 -13.75 1.04 -0.80
CA LYS A 9 -12.49 1.44 -0.20
C LYS A 9 -11.89 2.59 -0.97
N ASN A 10 -11.24 3.49 -0.27
CA ASN A 10 -10.52 4.58 -0.88
C ASN A 10 -9.11 4.10 -1.20
N LEU A 11 -8.71 4.31 -2.45
CA LEU A 11 -7.35 4.02 -2.87
C LEU A 11 -6.52 5.27 -2.68
N LYS A 12 -5.38 5.12 -2.03
CA LYS A 12 -4.49 6.25 -1.81
C LYS A 12 -3.09 5.89 -2.26
N PRO A 13 -2.46 6.71 -3.10
CA PRO A 13 -1.09 6.45 -3.51
C PRO A 13 -0.15 6.69 -2.34
N VAL A 14 0.78 5.77 -2.17
CA VAL A 14 1.74 5.82 -1.06
C VAL A 14 3.11 5.38 -1.53
N TYR A 15 4.14 5.90 -0.86
CA TYR A 15 5.47 5.32 -0.87
C TYR A 15 5.68 4.60 0.44
N LEU A 16 6.37 3.47 0.40
CA LEU A 16 6.73 2.75 1.61
C LEU A 16 8.11 2.12 1.47
N SER A 17 8.78 2.01 2.59
CA SER A 17 10.10 1.40 2.66
C SER A 17 10.00 0.09 3.42
N ILE A 18 10.61 -0.94 2.86
CA ILE A 18 10.81 -2.22 3.52
C ILE A 18 12.32 -2.49 3.55
N ASP A 19 12.72 -3.56 4.23
CA ASP A 19 14.15 -3.85 4.38
C ASP A 19 14.89 -3.93 3.05
N SER A 20 14.22 -4.46 2.02
CA SER A 20 14.88 -4.72 0.74
C SER A 20 14.64 -3.64 -0.31
N GLY A 21 13.98 -2.53 0.04
CA GLY A 21 13.82 -1.48 -0.95
C GLY A 21 12.62 -0.59 -0.74
N LEU A 22 12.32 0.16 -1.78
CA LEU A 22 11.26 1.17 -1.81
C LEU A 22 10.14 0.68 -2.73
N LEU A 23 8.91 0.88 -2.30
CA LEU A 23 7.74 0.55 -3.09
C LEU A 23 6.85 1.77 -3.24
N HIS A 24 6.10 1.80 -4.33
CA HIS A 24 5.04 2.76 -4.56
C HIS A 24 3.81 2.00 -5.03
N GLY A 25 2.65 2.39 -4.56
CA GLY A 25 1.41 1.76 -5.00
C GLY A 25 0.22 2.41 -4.33
N HIS A 26 -0.92 1.74 -4.43
CA HIS A 26 -2.16 2.25 -3.84
C HIS A 26 -2.55 1.36 -2.68
N ILE A 27 -2.60 1.95 -1.48
CA ILE A 27 -3.13 1.28 -0.31
C ILE A 27 -4.65 1.41 -0.31
N HIS A 28 -5.34 0.40 0.18
CA HIS A 28 -6.80 0.37 0.25
C HIS A 28 -7.22 0.75 1.66
N LEU A 29 -7.88 1.90 1.79
CA LEU A 29 -8.31 2.40 3.08
C LEU A 29 -9.82 2.26 3.22
N HIS A 30 -10.28 1.86 4.39
CA HIS A 30 -11.70 1.91 4.71
C HIS A 30 -12.16 3.37 4.70
N PRO A 31 -13.44 3.63 4.39
CA PRO A 31 -13.94 5.01 4.34
C PRO A 31 -13.67 5.75 5.65
N GLY A 32 -13.18 6.98 5.54
CA GLY A 32 -12.89 7.82 6.68
C GLY A 32 -11.60 7.51 7.42
N LYS A 33 -10.83 6.51 6.96
CA LYS A 33 -9.59 6.11 7.63
C LYS A 33 -8.38 6.67 6.93
N ARG A 34 -7.33 6.90 7.71
CA ARG A 34 -6.04 7.39 7.22
C ARG A 34 -5.06 6.23 7.12
N VAL A 35 -3.93 6.49 6.49
CA VAL A 35 -2.88 5.49 6.35
C VAL A 35 -2.45 4.95 7.72
N THR A 36 -2.29 5.84 8.71
CA THR A 36 -1.90 5.41 10.05
C THR A 36 -2.96 4.52 10.70
N ASP A 37 -4.23 4.78 10.43
CA ASP A 37 -5.31 3.94 10.97
C ASP A 37 -5.19 2.52 10.41
N GLU A 38 -4.93 2.40 9.12
CA GLU A 38 -4.78 1.09 8.50
C GLU A 38 -3.56 0.36 9.05
N MET A 39 -2.45 1.08 9.23
CA MET A 39 -1.23 0.47 9.74
C MET A 39 -1.38 0.03 11.20
N ASN A 40 -2.24 0.69 11.97
CA ASN A 40 -2.49 0.34 13.36
C ASN A 40 -3.63 -0.67 13.53
N HIS A 41 -4.31 -1.03 12.45
CA HIS A 41 -5.34 -2.06 12.49
C HIS A 41 -4.69 -3.42 12.71
N GLY A 42 -5.42 -4.34 13.35
CA GLY A 42 -4.83 -5.60 13.82
C GLY A 42 -4.43 -6.61 12.77
N ASP A 43 -4.83 -6.44 11.52
CA ASP A 43 -4.48 -7.40 10.47
C ASP A 43 -2.98 -7.31 10.17
N PRO A 44 -2.29 -8.45 10.04
CA PRO A 44 -0.84 -8.43 9.84
C PRO A 44 -0.42 -7.98 8.43
N PHE A 45 -1.31 -8.07 7.45
CA PHE A 45 -1.01 -7.68 6.07
C PHE A 45 -1.98 -6.62 5.58
N PHE A 46 -1.52 -5.83 4.62
CA PHE A 46 -2.42 -4.93 3.89
C PHE A 46 -2.18 -5.08 2.38
N ALA A 47 -3.20 -4.74 1.61
CA ALA A 47 -3.14 -4.82 0.15
C ALA A 47 -2.49 -3.57 -0.42
N LEU A 48 -1.58 -3.77 -1.37
CA LEU A 48 -1.00 -2.71 -2.18
C LEU A 48 -1.24 -3.08 -3.64
N THR A 49 -1.95 -2.23 -4.38
CA THR A 49 -2.25 -2.49 -5.78
C THR A 49 -1.48 -1.53 -6.68
N ASN A 50 -1.29 -1.93 -7.94
CA ASN A 50 -0.50 -1.18 -8.91
C ASN A 50 0.87 -0.84 -8.33
N ALA A 51 1.52 -1.85 -7.79
CA ALA A 51 2.75 -1.68 -7.04
C ALA A 51 3.95 -1.62 -7.97
N THR A 52 4.85 -0.69 -7.69
CA THR A 52 6.16 -0.59 -8.33
C THR A 52 7.22 -0.83 -7.27
N ILE A 53 8.17 -1.68 -7.58
CA ILE A 53 9.27 -2.03 -6.69
C ILE A 53 10.54 -1.41 -7.27
N TYR A 54 11.24 -0.64 -6.45
CA TYR A 54 12.46 0.03 -6.88
C TYR A 54 13.67 -0.62 -6.23
N ASP A 55 14.80 -0.58 -6.92
CA ASP A 55 16.07 -0.99 -6.32
C ASP A 55 16.75 0.20 -5.67
N ASP A 56 17.98 -0.02 -5.18
CA ASP A 56 18.71 0.97 -4.39
C ASP A 56 19.03 2.23 -5.16
N ASP A 57 19.13 2.17 -6.47
CA ASP A 57 19.47 3.35 -7.27
C ASP A 57 18.24 4.04 -7.84
N GLY A 58 17.05 3.60 -7.46
CA GLY A 58 15.81 4.21 -7.91
C GLY A 58 15.26 3.67 -9.22
N SER A 59 15.90 2.66 -9.79
CA SER A 59 15.40 2.02 -10.99
C SER A 59 14.25 1.10 -10.67
N VAL A 60 13.32 0.96 -11.61
CA VAL A 60 12.20 0.03 -11.45
C VAL A 60 12.73 -1.40 -11.56
N LEU A 61 12.56 -2.15 -10.49
CA LEU A 61 12.96 -3.55 -10.44
C LEU A 61 11.83 -4.47 -10.92
N ASP A 62 10.60 -4.16 -10.53
CA ASP A 62 9.46 -5.00 -10.86
C ASP A 62 8.18 -4.21 -10.66
N GLU A 63 7.09 -4.72 -11.23
CA GLU A 63 5.75 -4.17 -11.06
C GLU A 63 4.79 -5.31 -10.79
N ALA A 64 3.83 -5.07 -9.91
CA ALA A 64 2.84 -6.07 -9.57
C ALA A 64 1.47 -5.43 -9.45
N PRO A 65 0.44 -6.05 -10.04
CA PRO A 65 -0.92 -5.52 -9.89
C PRO A 65 -1.44 -5.64 -8.47
N PHE A 66 -0.93 -6.58 -7.70
CA PHE A 66 -1.35 -6.79 -6.33
C PHE A 66 -0.20 -7.36 -5.51
N MET A 67 -0.03 -6.81 -4.31
CA MET A 67 0.90 -7.33 -3.31
C MET A 67 0.24 -7.31 -1.95
N ALA A 68 0.49 -8.35 -1.15
CA ALA A 68 0.14 -8.35 0.26
C ALA A 68 1.40 -7.99 1.04
N ILE A 69 1.36 -6.89 1.75
CA ILE A 69 2.54 -6.36 2.45
C ILE A 69 2.41 -6.68 3.93
N ASN A 70 3.45 -7.29 4.48
CA ASN A 70 3.52 -7.59 5.90
C ASN A 70 3.85 -6.29 6.66
N LYS A 71 2.92 -5.85 7.51
CA LYS A 71 3.08 -4.60 8.25
C LYS A 71 4.34 -4.59 9.11
N ALA A 72 4.76 -5.75 9.61
CA ALA A 72 5.93 -5.84 10.45
C ALA A 72 7.23 -5.57 9.69
N LYS A 73 7.19 -5.58 8.37
CA LYS A 73 8.37 -5.33 7.54
C LYS A 73 8.43 -3.91 6.99
N VAL A 74 7.42 -3.10 7.26
CA VAL A 74 7.37 -1.72 6.79
C VAL A 74 8.14 -0.86 7.78
N ILE A 75 9.13 -0.13 7.28
CA ILE A 75 9.93 0.79 8.10
C ILE A 75 9.21 2.12 8.21
N TRP A 76 8.74 2.65 7.07
CA TRP A 76 7.91 3.85 7.05
C TRP A 76 6.99 3.78 5.83
N ILE A 77 5.89 4.50 5.93
CA ILE A 77 4.95 4.64 4.83
C ILE A 77 4.44 6.08 4.86
N ARG A 78 4.32 6.69 3.69
CA ARG A 78 3.80 8.04 3.58
C ARG A 78 2.90 8.19 2.37
N PRO A 79 1.90 9.06 2.45
CA PRO A 79 1.10 9.37 1.28
C PRO A 79 1.95 10.01 0.19
N ASP A 80 1.57 9.75 -1.05
CA ASP A 80 2.08 10.47 -2.20
C ASP A 80 1.03 11.53 -2.53
N ASP A 81 1.24 12.74 -2.04
CA ASP A 81 0.25 13.81 -2.08
C ASP A 81 0.43 14.74 -3.27
N ARG A 82 0.83 14.24 -4.39
CA ARG A 82 0.97 15.08 -5.56
C ARG A 82 -0.31 15.28 -6.32
#